data_145cc0023ed5414987fc5b4c7878ad4b
#
_entry.id   145cc0023ed5414987fc5b4c7878ad4b
#
_cell.length_a   1.000
_cell.length_b   1.000
_cell.length_c   1.000
_cell.angle_alpha   90.00
_cell.angle_beta   90.00
_cell.angle_gamma   90.00
#
_symmetry.space_group_name_H-M   'P 1'
#
loop_
_entity.id
_entity.type
_entity.pdbx_description
1 polymer ?
#
loop_
_entity_poly.entity_id
_entity_poly.type
_entity_poly.pdbx_seq_one_letter_code
_entity_poly.pdbx_strand_id
1 'polypeptide(L)'
;MTVLGEAMRRLRREYATGEKTTTLEKLEPFVDPINNRELPSYEQVASELQISLSAVKTLIYRLRRQYTGFLREEVGRTVSDPGEIDDEIHALCRALVASEGRVSP
;
A
#
# COMPACT_ATOMS: atom_id res chain seq x y z
N MET A 1 0.11 19.06 -0.95
CA MET A 1 0.42 17.62 -0.99
C MET A 1 -0.45 16.89 0.03
N THR A 2 -1.03 15.78 -0.35
CA THR A 2 -1.93 15.05 0.53
C THR A 2 -1.18 14.11 1.45
N VAL A 3 -1.82 13.73 2.56
CA VAL A 3 -1.27 12.75 3.50
C VAL A 3 -1.02 11.42 2.77
N LEU A 4 -1.95 11.00 1.94
CA LEU A 4 -1.80 9.77 1.16
C LEU A 4 -0.63 9.84 0.20
N GLY A 5 -0.49 10.96 -0.50
CA GLY A 5 0.61 11.17 -1.43
C GLY A 5 1.96 11.17 -0.74
N GLU A 6 2.04 11.79 0.43
CA GLU A 6 3.29 11.83 1.20
C GLU A 6 3.68 10.45 1.71
N ALA A 7 2.71 9.68 2.19
CA ALA A 7 2.97 8.31 2.65
C ALA A 7 3.48 7.44 1.49
N MET A 8 2.89 7.59 0.31
CA MET A 8 3.32 6.83 -0.87
C MET A 8 4.73 7.24 -1.29
N ARG A 9 5.04 8.53 -1.23
CA ARG A 9 6.39 9.03 -1.54
C ARG A 9 7.42 8.42 -0.61
N ARG A 10 7.10 8.30 0.69
CA ARG A 10 7.99 7.70 1.68
C ARG A 10 8.18 6.21 1.39
N LEU A 11 7.12 5.52 1.00
CA LEU A 11 7.20 4.11 0.64
C LEU A 11 8.12 3.92 -0.58
N ARG A 12 7.96 4.75 -1.60
CA ARG A 12 8.81 4.70 -2.79
C ARG A 12 10.28 4.92 -2.45
N ARG A 13 10.55 5.80 -1.51
CA ARG A 13 11.93 6.09 -1.07
C ARG A 13 12.57 4.87 -0.42
N GLU A 14 11.81 4.12 0.38
CA GLU A 14 12.30 2.91 1.01
C GLU A 14 12.70 1.84 -0.01
N TYR A 15 12.07 1.85 -1.18
CA TYR A 15 12.28 0.83 -2.21
C TYR A 15 13.04 1.38 -3.42
N ALA A 16 13.76 2.49 -3.27
CA ALA A 16 14.39 3.20 -4.38
C ALA A 16 15.74 2.60 -4.79
N THR A 17 15.96 1.30 -4.64
CA THR A 17 17.21 0.66 -5.02
C THR A 17 16.98 -0.63 -5.80
N GLY A 18 17.49 -0.67 -7.03
CA GLY A 18 17.60 -1.88 -7.83
C GLY A 18 16.27 -2.60 -8.07
N GLU A 19 16.27 -3.90 -7.83
CA GLU A 19 15.12 -4.76 -8.06
C GLU A 19 13.91 -4.41 -7.20
N LYS A 20 14.14 -3.79 -6.05
CA LYS A 20 13.05 -3.39 -5.17
C LYS A 20 12.16 -2.33 -5.81
N THR A 21 12.73 -1.45 -6.62
CA THR A 21 11.98 -0.43 -7.33
C THR A 21 10.99 -1.06 -8.31
N THR A 22 11.43 -2.03 -9.08
CA THR A 22 10.58 -2.74 -10.04
C THR A 22 9.45 -3.48 -9.33
N THR A 23 9.78 -4.16 -8.23
CA THR A 23 8.78 -4.86 -7.42
C THR A 23 7.72 -3.91 -6.91
N LEU A 24 8.12 -2.75 -6.38
CA LEU A 24 7.18 -1.77 -5.88
C LEU A 24 6.29 -1.22 -6.99
N GLU A 25 6.86 -0.92 -8.16
CA GLU A 25 6.08 -0.41 -9.29
C GLU A 25 4.96 -1.36 -9.67
N LYS A 26 5.22 -2.66 -9.65
CA LYS A 26 4.22 -3.68 -9.99
C LYS A 26 3.15 -3.82 -8.90
N LEU A 27 3.52 -3.65 -7.64
CA LEU A 27 2.63 -3.88 -6.51
C LEU A 27 1.97 -2.61 -5.97
N GLU A 28 2.47 -1.44 -6.34
CA GLU A 28 1.92 -0.17 -5.86
C GLU A 28 0.42 -0.02 -6.07
N PRO A 29 -0.17 -0.42 -7.22
CA PRO A 29 -1.61 -0.31 -7.41
C PRO A 29 -2.44 -1.07 -6.39
N PHE A 30 -1.89 -2.13 -5.80
CA PHE A 30 -2.59 -2.90 -4.77
C PHE A 30 -2.53 -2.23 -3.39
N VAL A 31 -1.63 -1.27 -3.22
CA VAL A 31 -1.40 -0.58 -1.94
C VAL A 31 -2.10 0.77 -1.92
N ASP A 32 -2.15 1.45 -3.05
CA ASP A 32 -2.70 2.81 -3.18
C ASP A 32 -4.23 2.78 -3.03
N PRO A 33 -4.79 3.38 -1.96
CA PRO A 33 -6.23 3.33 -1.72
C PRO A 33 -7.07 4.18 -2.68
N ILE A 34 -6.43 5.08 -3.41
CA ILE A 34 -7.14 5.95 -4.36
C ILE A 34 -6.94 5.53 -5.81
N ASN A 35 -6.35 4.35 -6.04
CA ASN A 35 -6.16 3.83 -7.38
C ASN A 35 -7.50 3.40 -7.98
N ASN A 36 -7.86 4.00 -9.11
CA ASN A 36 -9.10 3.71 -9.82
C ASN A 36 -8.91 2.74 -10.97
N ARG A 37 -7.69 2.28 -11.20
CA ARG A 37 -7.39 1.39 -12.31
C ARG A 37 -7.84 -0.02 -12.01
N GLU A 38 -8.16 -0.75 -13.06
CA GLU A 38 -8.41 -2.17 -12.95
C GLU A 38 -7.09 -2.86 -12.56
N LEU A 39 -7.14 -3.68 -11.52
CA LEU A 39 -5.94 -4.36 -11.03
C LEU A 39 -5.71 -5.66 -11.78
N PRO A 40 -4.44 -5.98 -12.11
CA PRO A 40 -4.12 -7.29 -12.68
C PRO A 40 -4.34 -8.38 -11.64
N SER A 41 -4.42 -9.63 -12.08
CA SER A 41 -4.54 -10.74 -11.15
C SER A 41 -3.22 -10.97 -10.41
N TYR A 42 -3.29 -11.59 -9.25
CA TYR A 42 -2.09 -11.95 -8.50
C TYR A 42 -1.21 -12.92 -9.29
N GLU A 43 -1.84 -13.83 -10.03
CA GLU A 43 -1.13 -14.77 -10.87
C GLU A 43 -0.33 -14.07 -11.95
N GLN A 44 -0.90 -13.05 -12.56
CA GLN A 44 -0.22 -12.26 -13.58
C GLN A 44 0.99 -11.54 -12.99
N VAL A 45 0.83 -10.92 -11.82
CA VAL A 45 1.93 -10.23 -11.15
C VAL A 45 3.02 -11.23 -10.75
N ALA A 46 2.65 -12.37 -10.23
CA ALA A 46 3.60 -13.42 -9.87
C ALA A 46 4.44 -13.84 -11.08
N SER A 47 3.79 -14.02 -12.22
CA SER A 47 4.47 -14.37 -13.46
C SER A 47 5.44 -13.28 -13.90
N GLU A 48 5.01 -12.02 -13.85
CA GLU A 48 5.84 -10.89 -14.27
C GLU A 48 7.06 -10.72 -13.36
N LEU A 49 6.91 -10.95 -12.07
CA LEU A 49 7.99 -10.81 -11.10
C LEU A 49 8.79 -12.11 -10.94
N GLN A 50 8.33 -13.20 -11.53
CA GLN A 50 8.98 -14.52 -11.44
C GLN A 50 9.07 -14.98 -9.97
N ILE A 51 7.98 -14.82 -9.24
CA ILE A 51 7.87 -15.28 -7.85
C ILE A 51 6.57 -16.08 -7.68
N SER A 52 6.42 -16.73 -6.55
CA SER A 52 5.22 -17.52 -6.28
C SER A 52 4.02 -16.62 -5.97
N LEU A 53 2.83 -17.16 -6.13
CA LEU A 53 1.59 -16.47 -5.75
C LEU A 53 1.59 -16.11 -4.27
N SER A 54 2.08 -17.03 -3.43
CA SER A 54 2.21 -16.80 -2.01
C SER A 54 3.13 -15.61 -1.70
N ALA A 55 4.23 -15.51 -2.45
CA ALA A 55 5.17 -14.39 -2.30
C ALA A 55 4.53 -13.06 -2.65
N VAL A 56 3.70 -13.03 -3.71
CA VAL A 56 2.97 -11.80 -4.09
C VAL A 56 2.08 -11.36 -2.94
N LYS A 57 1.30 -12.27 -2.37
CA LYS A 57 0.39 -11.95 -1.26
C LYS A 57 1.15 -11.42 -0.05
N THR A 58 2.28 -12.05 0.27
CA THR A 58 3.12 -11.61 1.39
C THR A 58 3.68 -10.22 1.17
N LEU A 59 4.17 -9.95 -0.05
CA LEU A 59 4.73 -8.64 -0.37
C LEU A 59 3.68 -7.54 -0.30
N ILE A 60 2.48 -7.79 -0.83
CA ILE A 60 1.38 -6.82 -0.77
C ILE A 60 1.02 -6.53 0.70
N TYR A 61 0.95 -7.56 1.52
CA TYR A 61 0.67 -7.41 2.94
C TYR A 61 1.71 -6.53 3.63
N ARG A 62 3.00 -6.80 3.37
CA ARG A 62 4.09 -6.01 3.94
C ARG A 62 4.04 -4.55 3.49
N LEU A 63 3.80 -4.33 2.20
CA LEU A 63 3.72 -2.98 1.66
C LEU A 63 2.57 -2.20 2.27
N ARG A 64 1.41 -2.84 2.43
CA ARG A 64 0.26 -2.21 3.06
C ARG A 64 0.54 -1.83 4.50
N ARG A 65 1.25 -2.70 5.23
CA ARG A 65 1.63 -2.39 6.61
C ARG A 65 2.58 -1.22 6.69
N GLN A 66 3.57 -1.17 5.81
CA GLN A 66 4.52 -0.05 5.76
C GLN A 66 3.82 1.25 5.38
N TYR A 67 2.95 1.17 4.40
CA TYR A 67 2.17 2.33 3.97
C TYR A 67 1.30 2.87 5.10
N THR A 68 0.61 2.00 5.81
CA THR A 68 -0.22 2.37 6.95
C THR A 68 0.61 3.02 8.05
N GLY A 69 1.83 2.51 8.28
CA GLY A 69 2.75 3.12 9.24
C GLY A 69 3.11 4.55 8.87
N PHE A 70 3.43 4.77 7.59
CA PHE A 70 3.75 6.11 7.10
C PHE A 70 2.53 7.04 7.16
N LEU A 71 1.34 6.51 6.82
CA LEU A 71 0.09 7.27 6.95
C LEU A 71 -0.14 7.72 8.38
N ARG A 72 0.06 6.83 9.33
CA ARG A 72 -0.12 7.14 10.75
C ARG A 72 0.79 8.30 11.16
N GLU A 73 2.04 8.27 10.72
CA GLU A 73 2.98 9.34 11.02
C GLU A 73 2.57 10.66 10.38
N GLU A 74 2.13 10.63 9.12
CA GLU A 74 1.73 11.86 8.41
C GLU A 74 0.45 12.45 9.00
N VAL A 75 -0.52 11.60 9.36
CA VAL A 75 -1.74 12.07 10.01
C VAL A 75 -1.41 12.68 11.37
N GLY A 76 -0.46 12.09 12.10
CA GLY A 76 -0.03 12.59 13.39
C GLY A 76 0.55 14.00 13.34
N ARG A 77 1.04 14.43 12.18
CA ARG A 77 1.56 15.79 12.01
C ARG A 77 0.47 16.81 11.76
N THR A 78 -0.71 16.37 11.34
CA THR A 78 -1.80 17.26 10.92
C THR A 78 -2.93 17.35 11.95
N VAL A 79 -3.01 16.40 12.88
CA VAL A 79 -4.05 16.40 13.92
C VAL A 79 -3.43 16.63 15.27
N SER A 80 -4.16 17.32 16.15
CA SER A 80 -3.68 17.63 17.49
C SER A 80 -4.18 16.65 18.54
N ASP A 81 -5.20 15.86 18.23
CA ASP A 81 -5.78 14.87 19.13
C ASP A 81 -5.39 13.47 18.69
N PRO A 82 -4.67 12.70 19.53
CA PRO A 82 -4.28 11.33 19.20
C PRO A 82 -5.46 10.41 18.89
N GLY A 83 -6.63 10.67 19.45
CA GLY A 83 -7.83 9.88 19.14
C GLY A 83 -8.27 10.03 17.70
N GLU A 84 -8.07 11.20 17.12
CA GLU A 84 -8.39 11.45 15.71
C GLU A 84 -7.49 10.65 14.78
N ILE A 85 -6.24 10.42 15.18
CA ILE A 85 -5.29 9.61 14.39
C ILE A 85 -5.83 8.20 14.21
N ASP A 86 -6.31 7.59 15.29
CA ASP A 86 -6.80 6.23 15.24
C ASP A 86 -8.05 6.10 14.38
N ASP A 87 -8.95 7.08 14.43
CA ASP A 87 -10.16 7.09 13.61
C ASP A 87 -9.83 7.19 12.13
N GLU A 88 -8.90 8.08 11.77
CA GLU A 88 -8.47 8.25 10.38
C GLU A 88 -7.80 7.00 9.86
N ILE A 89 -6.91 6.41 10.64
CA ILE A 89 -6.21 5.19 10.25
C ILE A 89 -7.20 4.03 10.10
N HIS A 90 -8.19 3.95 10.97
CA HIS A 90 -9.23 2.92 10.86
C HIS A 90 -9.99 3.02 9.55
N ALA A 91 -10.38 4.23 9.15
CA ALA A 91 -11.09 4.45 7.90
C ALA A 91 -10.24 4.05 6.70
N LEU A 92 -8.95 4.42 6.72
CA LEU A 92 -8.03 4.08 5.64
C LEU A 92 -7.76 2.57 5.58
N CYS A 93 -7.61 1.93 6.71
CA CYS A 93 -7.42 0.47 6.77
C CYS A 93 -8.63 -0.27 6.21
N ARG A 94 -9.84 0.22 6.52
CA ARG A 94 -11.05 -0.38 5.96
C ARG A 94 -11.08 -0.27 4.44
N ALA A 95 -10.64 0.86 3.91
CA ALA A 95 -10.57 1.06 2.46
C ALA A 95 -9.59 0.08 1.82
N LEU A 96 -8.44 -0.14 2.46
CA LEU A 96 -7.44 -1.09 1.96
C LEU A 96 -7.95 -2.53 2.00
N VAL A 97 -8.62 -2.90 3.09
CA VAL A 97 -9.19 -4.25 3.23
C VAL A 97 -10.31 -4.47 2.20
N ALA A 98 -11.15 -3.48 1.97
CA ALA A 98 -12.19 -3.57 0.96
C ALA A 98 -11.60 -3.76 -0.44
N SER A 99 -10.50 -3.05 -0.73
CA SER A 99 -9.77 -3.18 -1.98
C SER A 99 -9.19 -4.60 -2.13
N GLU A 100 -8.64 -5.14 -1.06
CA GLU A 100 -8.10 -6.50 -1.03
C GLU A 100 -9.19 -7.55 -1.28
N GLY A 101 -10.36 -7.35 -0.69
CA GLY A 101 -11.49 -8.27 -0.87
C GLY A 101 -11.96 -8.33 -2.32
N ARG A 102 -11.78 -7.27 -3.08
CA ARG A 102 -12.16 -7.24 -4.49
C ARG A 102 -11.15 -7.96 -5.39
N VAL A 103 -9.92 -8.06 -4.95
CA VAL A 103 -8.83 -8.63 -5.74
C VAL A 103 -8.56 -10.09 -5.36
N SER A 104 -8.91 -10.46 -4.16
CA SER A 104 -8.68 -11.80 -3.65
C SER A 104 -9.55 -12.81 -4.41
N PRO A 105 -8.96 -13.88 -4.92
CA PRO A 105 -9.70 -14.93 -5.61
C PRO A 105 -10.63 -15.69 -4.67
#